data_92b12e6f6e47985cd7aa7829e03ff8e1
#
_entry.id   92b12e6f6e47985cd7aa7829e03ff8e1
#
_cell.length_a   1.000
_cell.length_b   1.000
_cell.length_c   1.000
_cell.angle_alpha   90.00
_cell.angle_beta   90.00
_cell.angle_gamma   90.00
#
_symmetry.space_group_name_H-M   'P 1'
#
loop_
_entity.id
_entity.type
_entity.pdbx_description
1 polymer ?
#
loop_
_entity_poly.entity_id
_entity_poly.type
_entity_poly.pdbx_seq_one_letter_code
_entity_poly.pdbx_strand_id
1 'polypeptide(L)'
;MKITHGLDALLAAVAAHPVVNLCGGLGTGKSTLARRLPVASAVDLSGLPADMARERTAELAAVPGDGLLLVDGVDGPGHAEAVAEALDARARPVLLASRRPLRVAPGWDRHDPATVPLGPRSAAAVEEQVRAAGLTDPEAVALAVRLAGGLPLLAELACRELLSGTPADAPGAVADALAEEVVRRLDREHARPGGRHRHALRLLATVRAGDERLLAGGPDLFSALAGLTVVRREPLGLAVREPYRSLLELAYAWRRPGAHEGVRKRAADYRRALLTERAEPREQARLVEQGLFLSGDPVLRDALFPPVDDAALVGSARPGEADAIGRLMHSWALRSGFDTRRAERVTERWLEDGTSSFHLARDRDGAPVALAALLPVGSETADGIEPLLQQHAEGTVPAGGLFLGAAFGTDAGAHAQILRHVLVRSVLAGHLVVSTASPDYQLLLRTLSFRPHGAVRDDVYRCGRPPEVYSHDFAAAGLPGWMRRLAPGAGPGPAADLPALVGRALALVREPDRLAGSPLLARPGLSTPGSLCDWLHGAVRALAASGDAADAEAGAILAAYYLGRPRTHHQVARSLHLSRATYFRRLRRGLALLAGRLPDAVPVRGLTTHGR
;
A
#
# COMPACT_ATOMS: atom_id res chain seq x y z
N MET A 1 25.04 3.36 -12.35
CA MET A 1 25.16 4.82 -12.58
C MET A 1 24.68 5.71 -11.43
N LYS A 2 23.82 5.28 -10.50
CA LYS A 2 23.34 6.14 -9.36
C LYS A 2 24.10 5.97 -8.02
N ILE A 3 25.03 5.05 -7.91
CA ILE A 3 25.97 5.02 -6.75
C ILE A 3 26.97 6.19 -6.83
N THR A 4 27.25 6.66 -8.02
CA THR A 4 28.09 7.84 -8.28
C THR A 4 27.47 9.11 -7.69
N HIS A 5 26.18 9.36 -7.87
CA HIS A 5 25.54 10.61 -7.39
C HIS A 5 25.62 10.78 -5.85
N GLY A 6 25.46 9.71 -5.07
CA GLY A 6 25.60 9.79 -3.61
C GLY A 6 27.06 9.97 -3.18
N LEU A 7 28.00 9.35 -3.89
CA LEU A 7 29.42 9.49 -3.61
C LEU A 7 29.94 10.86 -4.02
N ASP A 8 29.55 11.34 -5.20
CA ASP A 8 29.95 12.66 -5.71
C ASP A 8 29.44 13.78 -4.80
N ALA A 9 28.16 13.70 -4.36
CA ALA A 9 27.60 14.64 -3.42
C ALA A 9 28.33 14.61 -2.06
N LEU A 10 28.69 13.43 -1.58
CA LEU A 10 29.42 13.26 -0.33
C LEU A 10 30.86 13.81 -0.44
N LEU A 11 31.56 13.55 -1.54
CA LEU A 11 32.89 14.08 -1.82
C LEU A 11 32.87 15.62 -1.89
N ALA A 12 31.90 16.20 -2.59
CA ALA A 12 31.73 17.62 -2.68
C ALA A 12 31.46 18.26 -1.31
N ALA A 13 30.60 17.63 -0.49
CA ALA A 13 30.31 18.11 0.85
C ALA A 13 31.55 18.07 1.78
N VAL A 14 32.30 16.96 1.77
CA VAL A 14 33.53 16.80 2.58
C VAL A 14 34.62 17.80 2.16
N ALA A 15 34.70 18.14 0.87
CA ALA A 15 35.63 19.16 0.39
C ALA A 15 35.24 20.59 0.78
N ALA A 16 33.94 20.86 0.92
CA ALA A 16 33.41 22.20 1.19
C ALA A 16 33.16 22.51 2.68
N HIS A 17 33.01 21.49 3.53
CA HIS A 17 32.57 21.67 4.91
C HIS A 17 33.45 20.89 5.90
N PRO A 18 33.82 21.48 7.05
CA PRO A 18 34.65 20.82 8.06
C PRO A 18 33.89 19.73 8.83
N VAL A 19 32.56 19.80 8.86
CA VAL A 19 31.70 18.80 9.48
C VAL A 19 30.62 18.38 8.50
N VAL A 20 30.57 17.11 8.16
CA VAL A 20 29.57 16.54 7.25
C VAL A 20 28.79 15.43 7.95
N ASN A 21 27.47 15.51 7.90
CA ASN A 21 26.58 14.47 8.41
C ASN A 21 25.95 13.66 7.26
N LEU A 22 26.42 12.46 7.04
CA LEU A 22 25.79 11.48 6.16
C LEU A 22 24.58 10.87 6.87
N CYS A 23 23.40 11.34 6.53
CA CYS A 23 22.16 10.98 7.22
C CYS A 23 21.29 10.03 6.38
N GLY A 24 20.79 8.95 7.00
CA GLY A 24 19.89 8.02 6.31
C GLY A 24 19.41 6.91 7.22
N GLY A 25 18.26 6.31 6.92
CA GLY A 25 17.65 5.25 7.70
C GLY A 25 18.53 4.01 7.90
N LEU A 26 18.07 3.07 8.70
CA LEU A 26 18.74 1.77 8.88
C LEU A 26 18.88 1.10 7.50
N GLY A 27 20.03 0.52 7.20
CA GLY A 27 20.24 -0.26 5.98
C GLY A 27 20.38 0.50 4.67
N THR A 28 20.41 1.85 4.66
CA THR A 28 20.61 2.68 3.45
C THR A 28 22.04 2.59 2.87
N GLY A 29 23.00 2.02 3.60
CA GLY A 29 24.38 1.85 3.14
C GLY A 29 25.33 2.99 3.53
N LYS A 30 25.01 3.80 4.55
CA LYS A 30 25.86 4.90 5.05
C LYS A 30 27.28 4.48 5.35
N SER A 31 27.46 3.49 6.22
CA SER A 31 28.79 2.98 6.62
C SER A 31 29.59 2.45 5.42
N THR A 32 28.93 1.80 4.47
CA THR A 32 29.55 1.31 3.23
C THR A 32 30.00 2.46 2.35
N LEU A 33 29.18 3.53 2.25
CA LEU A 33 29.53 4.71 1.45
C LEU A 33 30.64 5.53 2.10
N ALA A 34 30.55 5.75 3.42
CA ALA A 34 31.56 6.50 4.19
C ALA A 34 32.95 5.87 4.08
N ARG A 35 33.05 4.53 4.13
CA ARG A 35 34.33 3.78 4.02
C ARG A 35 34.94 3.79 2.61
N ARG A 36 34.24 4.33 1.60
CA ARG A 36 34.82 4.54 0.25
C ARG A 36 35.64 5.83 0.15
N LEU A 37 35.52 6.72 1.13
CA LEU A 37 36.34 7.91 1.21
C LEU A 37 37.72 7.57 1.80
N PRO A 38 38.76 8.36 1.54
CA PRO A 38 40.07 8.21 2.16
C PRO A 38 40.05 8.66 3.64
N VAL A 39 39.46 7.82 4.49
CA VAL A 39 39.33 8.03 5.93
C VAL A 39 40.67 7.72 6.60
N ALA A 40 41.22 8.67 7.36
CA ALA A 40 42.49 8.48 8.08
C ALA A 40 42.30 7.70 9.38
N SER A 41 41.17 7.92 10.07
CA SER A 41 40.84 7.20 11.31
C SER A 41 39.30 7.13 11.45
N ALA A 42 38.83 6.03 12.04
CA ALA A 42 37.39 5.79 12.19
C ALA A 42 37.05 5.18 13.55
N VAL A 43 35.86 5.54 14.06
CA VAL A 43 35.23 4.93 15.23
C VAL A 43 33.79 4.52 14.90
N ASP A 44 33.36 3.36 15.40
CA ASP A 44 31.98 2.90 15.34
C ASP A 44 31.38 2.94 16.75
N LEU A 45 30.38 3.78 16.94
CA LEU A 45 29.71 4.00 18.22
C LEU A 45 28.48 3.09 18.41
N SER A 46 28.19 2.23 17.47
CA SER A 46 27.00 1.37 17.51
C SER A 46 26.95 0.50 18.77
N GLY A 47 25.91 0.71 19.58
CA GLY A 47 25.68 -0.06 20.82
C GLY A 47 26.53 0.38 22.02
N LEU A 48 27.33 1.43 21.93
CA LEU A 48 28.03 2.02 23.06
C LEU A 48 27.09 2.90 23.89
N PRO A 49 27.31 3.03 25.22
CA PRO A 49 26.67 4.08 26.02
C PRO A 49 27.23 5.47 25.68
N ALA A 50 26.49 6.54 26.01
CA ALA A 50 26.83 7.91 25.60
C ALA A 50 28.18 8.42 26.15
N ASP A 51 28.54 8.03 27.37
CA ASP A 51 29.84 8.36 28.00
C ASP A 51 31.01 7.73 27.24
N MET A 52 30.91 6.47 26.89
CA MET A 52 31.89 5.79 26.03
C MET A 52 31.93 6.35 24.61
N ALA A 53 30.78 6.72 24.05
CA ALA A 53 30.71 7.38 22.75
C ALA A 53 31.47 8.71 22.75
N ARG A 54 31.33 9.49 23.81
CA ARG A 54 32.08 10.74 23.99
C ARG A 54 33.58 10.48 24.10
N GLU A 55 34.00 9.55 24.98
CA GLU A 55 35.42 9.19 25.18
C GLU A 55 36.07 8.74 23.87
N ARG A 56 35.47 7.80 23.17
CA ARG A 56 35.98 7.29 21.88
C ARG A 56 36.05 8.35 20.79
N THR A 57 35.07 9.26 20.76
CA THR A 57 35.09 10.38 19.81
C THR A 57 36.19 11.37 20.15
N ALA A 58 36.40 11.68 21.44
CA ALA A 58 37.48 12.56 21.89
C ALA A 58 38.87 11.96 21.60
N GLU A 59 39.06 10.68 21.87
CA GLU A 59 40.29 9.95 21.48
C GLU A 59 40.54 10.08 19.97
N LEU A 60 39.52 9.84 19.13
CA LEU A 60 39.63 9.99 17.68
C LEU A 60 39.96 11.43 17.27
N ALA A 61 39.31 12.45 17.87
CA ALA A 61 39.57 13.85 17.58
C ALA A 61 40.96 14.32 17.96
N ALA A 62 41.56 13.71 18.97
CA ALA A 62 42.92 13.99 19.45
C ALA A 62 44.04 13.39 18.58
N VAL A 63 43.73 12.45 17.66
CA VAL A 63 44.72 11.85 16.77
C VAL A 63 45.33 12.93 15.87
N PRO A 64 46.68 13.14 15.86
CA PRO A 64 47.31 14.16 15.02
C PRO A 64 47.24 13.81 13.53
N GLY A 65 47.21 14.86 12.64
CA GLY A 65 47.22 14.70 11.19
C GLY A 65 46.12 15.53 10.51
N ASP A 66 46.07 15.50 9.17
CA ASP A 66 45.16 16.36 8.35
C ASP A 66 44.04 15.58 7.65
N GLY A 67 43.98 14.27 7.77
CA GLY A 67 43.03 13.42 7.06
C GLY A 67 41.62 13.43 7.67
N LEU A 68 40.64 12.95 6.91
CA LEU A 68 39.24 12.87 7.30
C LEU A 68 39.03 11.87 8.46
N LEU A 69 38.30 12.29 9.49
CA LEU A 69 37.85 11.44 10.59
C LEU A 69 36.44 10.89 10.27
N LEU A 70 36.17 9.63 10.59
CA LEU A 70 34.85 9.01 10.48
C LEU A 70 34.30 8.62 11.86
N VAL A 71 33.16 9.14 12.22
CA VAL A 71 32.37 8.70 13.38
C VAL A 71 31.10 8.05 12.86
N ASP A 72 31.05 6.71 12.92
CA ASP A 72 29.90 5.91 12.46
C ASP A 72 28.98 5.55 13.64
N GLY A 73 27.68 5.39 13.38
CA GLY A 73 26.73 4.92 14.39
C GLY A 73 26.32 5.96 15.44
N VAL A 74 26.21 7.24 15.08
CA VAL A 74 25.76 8.32 15.98
C VAL A 74 24.22 8.23 16.16
N ASP A 75 23.75 7.10 16.69
CA ASP A 75 22.32 6.75 16.73
C ASP A 75 21.78 6.41 18.11
N GLY A 76 22.66 6.16 19.09
CA GLY A 76 22.28 5.81 20.45
C GLY A 76 21.70 6.98 21.25
N PRO A 77 20.99 6.71 22.35
CA PRO A 77 20.53 7.75 23.26
C PRO A 77 21.70 8.59 23.77
N GLY A 78 21.61 9.93 23.62
CA GLY A 78 22.66 10.86 24.04
C GLY A 78 23.92 10.89 23.16
N HIS A 79 24.04 10.05 22.13
CA HIS A 79 25.21 10.05 21.23
C HIS A 79 25.41 11.41 20.54
N ALA A 80 24.33 12.02 20.05
CA ALA A 80 24.42 13.27 19.34
C ALA A 80 25.09 14.36 20.20
N GLU A 81 24.65 14.52 21.45
CA GLU A 81 25.20 15.49 22.40
C GLU A 81 26.65 15.14 22.79
N ALA A 82 26.89 13.87 23.13
CA ALA A 82 28.20 13.39 23.53
C ALA A 82 29.27 13.57 22.44
N VAL A 83 28.89 13.33 21.18
CA VAL A 83 29.76 13.54 20.01
C VAL A 83 29.99 15.02 19.74
N ALA A 84 28.95 15.86 19.87
CA ALA A 84 29.09 17.31 19.70
C ALA A 84 30.10 17.89 20.70
N GLU A 85 30.02 17.53 21.99
CA GLU A 85 30.96 17.94 23.03
C GLU A 85 32.40 17.48 22.73
N ALA A 86 32.56 16.21 22.30
CA ALA A 86 33.88 15.66 22.00
C ALA A 86 34.56 16.32 20.79
N LEU A 87 33.78 16.86 19.85
CA LEU A 87 34.29 17.51 18.64
C LEU A 87 34.63 19.00 18.83
N ASP A 88 34.41 19.60 20.00
CA ASP A 88 34.75 21.00 20.24
C ASP A 88 36.24 21.27 20.10
N ALA A 89 37.10 20.32 20.47
CA ALA A 89 38.55 20.41 20.37
C ALA A 89 39.14 19.92 19.03
N ARG A 90 38.31 19.63 18.02
CA ARG A 90 38.78 19.08 16.75
C ARG A 90 39.58 20.08 15.93
N ALA A 91 40.64 19.59 15.29
CA ALA A 91 41.41 20.35 14.31
C ALA A 91 41.24 19.83 12.87
N ARG A 92 40.46 18.77 12.66
CA ARG A 92 40.37 18.01 11.40
C ARG A 92 38.94 17.94 10.87
N PRO A 93 38.75 17.75 9.55
CA PRO A 93 37.42 17.49 8.99
C PRO A 93 36.84 16.17 9.48
N VAL A 94 35.54 16.16 9.76
CA VAL A 94 34.83 15.00 10.33
C VAL A 94 33.62 14.65 9.47
N LEU A 95 33.52 13.36 9.13
CA LEU A 95 32.34 12.73 8.56
C LEU A 95 31.61 11.95 9.65
N LEU A 96 30.35 12.28 9.85
CA LEU A 96 29.47 11.63 10.80
C LEU A 96 28.43 10.80 10.06
N ALA A 97 28.19 9.56 10.48
CA ALA A 97 27.12 8.75 9.94
C ALA A 97 26.03 8.54 10.99
N SER A 98 24.82 9.02 10.70
CA SER A 98 23.68 8.97 11.60
C SER A 98 22.38 8.59 10.88
N ARG A 99 21.39 8.11 11.62
CA ARG A 99 20.05 7.81 11.08
C ARG A 99 19.11 9.00 11.13
N ARG A 100 19.41 10.00 11.96
CA ARG A 100 18.66 11.25 12.09
C ARG A 100 19.59 12.43 11.77
N PRO A 101 19.05 13.52 11.18
CA PRO A 101 19.86 14.72 10.98
C PRO A 101 20.37 15.26 12.31
N LEU A 102 21.70 15.42 12.45
CA LEU A 102 22.31 15.93 13.67
C LEU A 102 22.06 17.42 13.86
N ARG A 103 21.89 18.17 12.77
CA ARG A 103 21.60 19.62 12.80
C ARG A 103 20.43 20.01 13.72
N VAL A 104 19.46 19.12 13.95
CA VAL A 104 18.30 19.37 14.82
C VAL A 104 18.51 18.88 16.26
N ALA A 105 19.66 18.29 16.57
CA ALA A 105 19.97 17.80 17.92
C ALA A 105 20.65 18.91 18.76
N PRO A 106 20.47 18.93 20.09
CA PRO A 106 21.12 19.89 20.97
C PRO A 106 22.65 19.89 20.82
N GLY A 107 23.26 21.07 20.89
CA GLY A 107 24.71 21.24 20.84
C GLY A 107 25.35 21.26 19.45
N TRP A 108 24.55 21.02 18.38
CA TRP A 108 25.07 21.01 17.01
C TRP A 108 25.08 22.36 16.30
N ASP A 109 24.39 23.39 16.83
CA ASP A 109 24.33 24.73 16.23
C ASP A 109 25.72 25.33 15.99
N ARG A 110 26.68 25.08 16.91
CA ARG A 110 28.07 25.57 16.84
C ARG A 110 28.93 24.84 15.81
N HIS A 111 28.53 23.64 15.36
CA HIS A 111 29.26 22.83 14.37
C HIS A 111 28.72 22.97 12.96
N ASP A 112 27.49 23.46 12.80
CA ASP A 112 26.74 23.62 11.54
C ASP A 112 27.00 22.49 10.51
N PRO A 113 26.67 21.23 10.83
CA PRO A 113 27.01 20.11 9.98
C PRO A 113 26.26 20.17 8.65
N ALA A 114 26.99 20.12 7.54
CA ALA A 114 26.40 19.95 6.22
C ALA A 114 25.75 18.55 6.12
N THR A 115 24.45 18.49 5.92
CA THR A 115 23.72 17.21 5.88
C THR A 115 23.62 16.68 4.47
N VAL A 116 24.16 15.47 4.24
CA VAL A 116 24.01 14.72 3.00
C VAL A 116 23.00 13.60 3.22
N PRO A 117 21.78 13.70 2.69
CA PRO A 117 20.75 12.68 2.88
C PRO A 117 21.01 11.46 2.00
N LEU A 118 20.90 10.26 2.58
CA LEU A 118 20.98 8.99 1.87
C LEU A 118 19.64 8.24 1.99
N GLY A 119 18.88 8.26 0.91
CA GLY A 119 17.58 7.60 0.78
C GLY A 119 17.65 6.17 0.25
N PRO A 120 16.49 5.51 0.12
CA PRO A 120 16.37 4.24 -0.59
C PRO A 120 16.81 4.36 -2.05
N ARG A 121 17.34 3.28 -2.61
CA ARG A 121 17.71 3.17 -4.02
C ARG A 121 16.48 2.88 -4.89
N SER A 122 16.59 3.16 -6.19
CA SER A 122 15.57 2.74 -7.14
C SER A 122 15.51 1.21 -7.25
N ALA A 123 14.33 0.68 -7.63
CA ALA A 123 14.16 -0.76 -7.85
C ALA A 123 15.18 -1.33 -8.85
N ALA A 124 15.46 -0.62 -9.94
CA ALA A 124 16.47 -1.01 -10.93
C ALA A 124 17.89 -1.10 -10.33
N ALA A 125 18.28 -0.17 -9.45
CA ALA A 125 19.58 -0.21 -8.79
C ALA A 125 19.69 -1.35 -7.75
N VAL A 126 18.58 -1.72 -7.12
CA VAL A 126 18.50 -2.90 -6.25
C VAL A 126 18.57 -4.18 -7.07
N GLU A 127 17.87 -4.24 -8.19
CA GLU A 127 17.91 -5.38 -9.11
C GLU A 127 19.33 -5.63 -9.64
N GLU A 128 20.04 -4.59 -10.05
CA GLU A 128 21.45 -4.66 -10.45
C GLU A 128 22.32 -5.24 -9.31
N GLN A 129 22.13 -4.75 -8.06
CA GLN A 129 22.83 -5.26 -6.89
C GLN A 129 22.56 -6.74 -6.64
N VAL A 130 21.29 -7.16 -6.74
CA VAL A 130 20.82 -8.54 -6.50
C VAL A 130 21.40 -9.49 -7.55
N ARG A 131 21.39 -9.10 -8.83
CA ARG A 131 21.97 -9.88 -9.92
C ARG A 131 23.50 -9.97 -9.80
N ALA A 132 24.16 -8.89 -9.43
CA ALA A 132 25.60 -8.87 -9.18
C ALA A 132 26.01 -9.77 -7.99
N ALA A 133 25.10 -10.00 -7.03
CA ALA A 133 25.30 -10.94 -5.93
C ALA A 133 25.12 -12.42 -6.34
N GLY A 134 24.78 -12.71 -7.60
CA GLY A 134 24.65 -14.07 -8.16
C GLY A 134 23.24 -14.63 -8.20
N LEU A 135 22.21 -13.85 -7.87
CA LEU A 135 20.81 -14.29 -7.98
C LEU A 135 20.34 -14.12 -9.43
N THR A 136 20.05 -15.22 -10.12
CA THR A 136 19.72 -15.22 -11.56
C THR A 136 18.27 -15.57 -11.84
N ASP A 137 17.62 -16.34 -10.95
CA ASP A 137 16.21 -16.69 -11.09
C ASP A 137 15.31 -15.46 -11.05
N PRO A 138 14.46 -15.22 -12.08
CA PRO A 138 13.62 -14.03 -12.18
C PRO A 138 12.64 -13.85 -11.00
N GLU A 139 12.07 -14.94 -10.48
CA GLU A 139 11.11 -14.88 -9.37
C GLU A 139 11.84 -14.53 -8.06
N ALA A 140 12.98 -15.13 -7.82
CA ALA A 140 13.83 -14.81 -6.67
C ALA A 140 14.35 -13.35 -6.73
N VAL A 141 14.77 -12.87 -7.90
CA VAL A 141 15.16 -11.47 -8.10
C VAL A 141 13.99 -10.52 -7.80
N ALA A 142 12.82 -10.80 -8.34
CA ALA A 142 11.62 -9.98 -8.10
C ALA A 142 11.24 -9.96 -6.60
N LEU A 143 11.33 -11.10 -5.91
CA LEU A 143 11.09 -11.20 -4.47
C LEU A 143 12.11 -10.38 -3.68
N ALA A 144 13.41 -10.53 -3.98
CA ALA A 144 14.49 -9.80 -3.29
C ALA A 144 14.32 -8.28 -3.47
N VAL A 145 14.02 -7.80 -4.67
CA VAL A 145 13.77 -6.38 -4.96
C VAL A 145 12.56 -5.86 -4.18
N ARG A 146 11.48 -6.61 -4.16
CA ARG A 146 10.26 -6.24 -3.42
C ARG A 146 10.51 -6.16 -1.92
N LEU A 147 11.14 -7.18 -1.31
CA LEU A 147 11.43 -7.20 0.13
C LEU A 147 12.46 -6.15 0.54
N ALA A 148 13.39 -5.83 -0.35
CA ALA A 148 14.40 -4.80 -0.09
C ALA A 148 13.82 -3.40 0.04
N GLY A 149 12.74 -3.07 -0.71
CA GLY A 149 12.12 -1.74 -0.68
C GLY A 149 13.12 -0.59 -0.89
N GLY A 150 14.14 -0.81 -1.73
CA GLY A 150 15.20 0.15 -1.99
C GLY A 150 16.37 0.14 -0.99
N LEU A 151 16.36 -0.71 0.04
CA LEU A 151 17.41 -0.75 1.06
C LEU A 151 18.49 -1.78 0.73
N PRO A 152 19.75 -1.37 0.52
CA PRO A 152 20.87 -2.29 0.20
C PRO A 152 21.07 -3.41 1.21
N LEU A 153 20.87 -3.15 2.49
CA LEU A 153 20.95 -4.15 3.54
C LEU A 153 19.92 -5.26 3.34
N LEU A 154 18.67 -4.91 3.10
CA LEU A 154 17.60 -5.90 2.92
C LEU A 154 17.81 -6.68 1.62
N ALA A 155 18.33 -6.02 0.56
CA ALA A 155 18.71 -6.69 -0.68
C ALA A 155 19.79 -7.75 -0.45
N GLU A 156 20.84 -7.40 0.29
CA GLU A 156 21.94 -8.34 0.64
C GLU A 156 21.42 -9.53 1.46
N LEU A 157 20.59 -9.26 2.47
CA LEU A 157 20.01 -10.31 3.31
C LEU A 157 19.08 -11.23 2.51
N ALA A 158 18.24 -10.67 1.63
CA ALA A 158 17.34 -11.45 0.76
C ALA A 158 18.15 -12.33 -0.21
N CYS A 159 19.20 -11.79 -0.83
CA CYS A 159 20.10 -12.59 -1.68
C CYS A 159 20.72 -13.75 -0.92
N ARG A 160 21.25 -13.49 0.29
CA ARG A 160 21.88 -14.53 1.12
C ARG A 160 20.88 -15.64 1.44
N GLU A 161 19.68 -15.29 1.83
CA GLU A 161 18.64 -16.24 2.20
C GLU A 161 18.19 -17.09 1.00
N LEU A 162 17.96 -16.46 -0.15
CA LEU A 162 17.54 -17.13 -1.38
C LEU A 162 18.65 -18.01 -1.96
N LEU A 163 19.90 -17.55 -1.92
CA LEU A 163 21.06 -18.35 -2.35
C LEU A 163 21.38 -19.52 -1.39
N SER A 164 20.97 -19.45 -0.12
CA SER A 164 21.07 -20.56 0.83
C SER A 164 20.03 -21.66 0.62
N GLY A 165 19.08 -21.47 -0.30
CA GLY A 165 18.12 -22.48 -0.71
C GLY A 165 16.68 -22.23 -0.22
N THR A 166 16.38 -21.11 0.42
CA THR A 166 14.98 -20.77 0.74
C THR A 166 14.20 -20.49 -0.55
N PRO A 167 13.06 -21.18 -0.79
CA PRO A 167 12.33 -21.04 -2.04
C PRO A 167 11.71 -19.65 -2.24
N ALA A 168 11.69 -19.15 -3.47
CA ALA A 168 11.11 -17.84 -3.81
C ALA A 168 9.58 -17.81 -3.67
N ASP A 169 8.91 -18.94 -3.76
CA ASP A 169 7.47 -19.11 -3.52
C ASP A 169 7.09 -19.12 -2.02
N ALA A 170 8.08 -19.05 -1.12
CA ALA A 170 7.91 -18.94 0.32
C ALA A 170 8.33 -17.54 0.86
N PRO A 171 7.72 -16.42 0.40
CA PRO A 171 8.16 -15.07 0.74
C PRO A 171 8.12 -14.78 2.24
N GLY A 172 7.24 -15.45 2.99
CA GLY A 172 7.15 -15.32 4.44
C GLY A 172 8.37 -15.88 5.18
N ALA A 173 8.95 -16.98 4.69
CA ALA A 173 10.16 -17.57 5.27
C ALA A 173 11.37 -16.64 5.05
N VAL A 174 11.53 -16.13 3.84
CA VAL A 174 12.57 -15.14 3.53
C VAL A 174 12.41 -13.88 4.41
N ALA A 175 11.18 -13.36 4.49
CA ALA A 175 10.89 -12.18 5.31
C ALA A 175 11.19 -12.42 6.81
N ASP A 176 10.98 -13.63 7.33
CA ASP A 176 11.24 -13.95 8.73
C ASP A 176 12.75 -13.91 9.04
N ALA A 177 13.59 -14.45 8.17
CA ALA A 177 15.04 -14.37 8.31
C ALA A 177 15.54 -12.91 8.28
N LEU A 178 15.02 -12.10 7.35
CA LEU A 178 15.34 -10.67 7.28
C LEU A 178 14.86 -9.90 8.52
N ALA A 179 13.65 -10.20 8.99
CA ALA A 179 13.05 -9.54 10.16
C ALA A 179 13.85 -9.80 11.44
N GLU A 180 14.38 -11.01 11.62
CA GLU A 180 15.23 -11.34 12.77
C GLU A 180 16.52 -10.50 12.78
N GLU A 181 17.14 -10.27 11.62
CA GLU A 181 18.33 -9.41 11.52
C GLU A 181 18.00 -7.93 11.75
N VAL A 182 16.89 -7.46 11.18
CA VAL A 182 16.42 -6.08 11.42
C VAL A 182 16.17 -5.85 12.91
N VAL A 183 15.44 -6.74 13.57
CA VAL A 183 15.16 -6.63 15.02
C VAL A 183 16.45 -6.66 15.83
N ARG A 184 17.41 -7.55 15.50
CA ARG A 184 18.70 -7.62 16.15
C ARG A 184 19.50 -6.32 16.04
N ARG A 185 19.41 -5.61 14.90
CA ARG A 185 20.02 -4.29 14.73
C ARG A 185 19.28 -3.17 15.47
N LEU A 186 17.96 -3.27 15.58
CA LEU A 186 17.16 -2.34 16.38
C LEU A 186 17.39 -2.51 17.89
N ASP A 187 17.62 -3.74 18.34
CA ASP A 187 17.94 -4.03 19.74
C ASP A 187 19.24 -3.30 20.19
N ARG A 188 20.17 -3.00 19.26
CA ARG A 188 21.38 -2.21 19.55
C ARG A 188 21.11 -0.70 19.68
N GLU A 189 19.97 -0.21 19.23
CA GLU A 189 19.57 1.19 19.44
C GLU A 189 19.07 1.45 20.85
N HIS A 190 18.76 0.39 21.62
CA HIS A 190 18.25 0.49 22.98
C HIS A 190 19.13 -0.24 23.96
N ALA A 191 19.42 0.44 25.09
CA ALA A 191 20.21 -0.15 26.17
C ALA A 191 19.54 -1.36 26.89
N ARG A 192 18.27 -1.65 26.59
CA ARG A 192 17.49 -2.75 27.17
C ARG A 192 16.54 -3.38 26.15
N PRO A 193 17.04 -4.23 25.24
CA PRO A 193 16.17 -4.99 24.35
C PRO A 193 15.40 -6.05 25.15
N GLY A 194 14.09 -6.08 25.02
CA GLY A 194 13.23 -7.08 25.66
C GLY A 194 12.23 -7.67 24.70
N GLY A 195 11.76 -8.89 24.96
CA GLY A 195 10.76 -9.57 24.14
C GLY A 195 9.48 -8.76 23.92
N ARG A 196 9.16 -7.82 24.83
CA ARG A 196 8.03 -6.90 24.71
C ARG A 196 8.17 -5.94 23.53
N HIS A 197 9.36 -5.39 23.24
CA HIS A 197 9.60 -4.49 22.10
C HIS A 197 9.40 -5.21 20.76
N ARG A 198 9.92 -6.43 20.65
CA ARG A 198 9.75 -7.25 19.44
C ARG A 198 8.28 -7.57 19.17
N HIS A 199 7.52 -7.90 20.21
CA HIS A 199 6.09 -8.16 20.09
C HIS A 199 5.34 -6.89 19.65
N ALA A 200 5.62 -5.76 20.29
CA ALA A 200 4.98 -4.48 19.97
C ALA A 200 5.32 -3.99 18.54
N LEU A 201 6.55 -4.18 18.05
CA LEU A 201 6.90 -3.89 16.66
C LEU A 201 6.11 -4.74 15.66
N ARG A 202 5.93 -6.05 15.93
CA ARG A 202 5.09 -6.93 15.10
C ARG A 202 3.64 -6.49 15.12
N LEU A 203 3.13 -6.08 16.29
CA LEU A 203 1.79 -5.53 16.42
C LEU A 203 1.65 -4.24 15.61
N LEU A 204 2.53 -3.26 15.76
CA LEU A 204 2.53 -2.02 14.99
C LEU A 204 2.60 -2.27 13.48
N ALA A 205 3.43 -3.22 13.04
CA ALA A 205 3.53 -3.59 11.64
C ALA A 205 2.19 -4.12 11.09
N THR A 206 1.46 -4.89 11.91
CA THR A 206 0.18 -5.49 11.56
C THR A 206 -0.97 -4.47 11.52
N VAL A 207 -0.95 -3.44 12.40
CA VAL A 207 -2.07 -2.49 12.55
C VAL A 207 -1.84 -1.15 11.86
N ARG A 208 -0.69 -0.96 11.19
CA ARG A 208 -0.22 0.24 10.52
C ARG A 208 0.10 1.40 11.47
N ALA A 209 -0.80 1.78 12.38
CA ALA A 209 -0.55 2.71 13.47
C ALA A 209 -1.23 2.23 14.75
N GLY A 210 -0.61 2.47 15.90
CA GLY A 210 -1.13 2.05 17.20
C GLY A 210 -0.86 3.08 18.29
N ASP A 211 -1.89 3.38 19.07
CA ASP A 211 -1.78 4.16 20.29
C ASP A 211 -1.35 3.28 21.49
N GLU A 212 -1.12 3.90 22.61
CA GLU A 212 -0.69 3.21 23.83
C GLU A 212 -1.68 2.14 24.29
N ARG A 213 -2.99 2.40 24.15
CA ARG A 213 -4.06 1.47 24.51
C ARG A 213 -4.04 0.21 23.65
N LEU A 214 -3.86 0.36 22.34
CA LEU A 214 -3.78 -0.78 21.42
C LEU A 214 -2.51 -1.61 21.64
N LEU A 215 -1.40 -0.95 22.02
CA LEU A 215 -0.12 -1.61 22.30
C LEU A 215 -0.11 -2.36 23.64
N ALA A 216 -0.99 -2.00 24.59
CA ALA A 216 -1.15 -2.62 25.90
C ALA A 216 0.16 -2.77 26.73
N GLY A 217 1.14 -1.88 26.48
CA GLY A 217 2.48 -1.97 27.08
C GLY A 217 2.86 -0.84 28.04
N GLY A 218 1.94 0.11 28.25
CA GLY A 218 2.15 1.29 29.08
C GLY A 218 3.08 2.36 28.46
N PRO A 219 3.24 3.50 29.14
CA PRO A 219 3.96 4.66 28.62
C PRO A 219 5.44 4.41 28.34
N ASP A 220 6.09 3.56 29.13
CA ASP A 220 7.52 3.25 28.95
C ASP A 220 7.78 2.51 27.63
N LEU A 221 6.95 1.51 27.32
CA LEU A 221 7.05 0.79 26.04
C LEU A 221 6.74 1.71 24.86
N PHE A 222 5.70 2.54 24.99
CA PHE A 222 5.33 3.51 23.94
C PHE A 222 6.47 4.49 23.67
N SER A 223 7.06 5.06 24.70
CA SER A 223 8.19 6.00 24.62
C SER A 223 9.44 5.33 24.01
N ALA A 224 9.73 4.11 24.43
CA ALA A 224 10.84 3.33 23.90
C ALA A 224 10.66 3.04 22.40
N LEU A 225 9.47 2.63 21.95
CA LEU A 225 9.16 2.43 20.54
C LEU A 225 9.24 3.73 19.73
N ALA A 226 8.75 4.85 20.30
CA ALA A 226 8.84 6.16 19.66
C ALA A 226 10.30 6.63 19.46
N GLY A 227 11.24 6.11 20.25
CA GLY A 227 12.67 6.34 20.14
C GLY A 227 13.32 5.62 18.95
N LEU A 228 12.74 4.51 18.44
CA LEU A 228 13.31 3.75 17.34
C LEU A 228 13.30 4.54 16.03
N THR A 229 14.39 4.44 15.27
CA THR A 229 14.53 5.18 13.99
C THR A 229 13.60 4.68 12.89
N VAL A 230 13.15 3.44 12.98
CA VAL A 230 12.17 2.83 12.05
C VAL A 230 10.72 3.13 12.42
N VAL A 231 10.48 3.78 13.57
CA VAL A 231 9.16 4.16 14.04
C VAL A 231 8.97 5.67 13.82
N ARG A 232 7.76 6.04 13.45
CA ARG A 232 7.35 7.45 13.31
C ARG A 232 6.09 7.71 14.13
N ARG A 233 5.91 8.97 14.53
CA ARG A 233 4.68 9.44 15.16
C ARG A 233 3.67 9.78 14.08
N GLU A 234 2.45 9.33 14.24
CA GLU A 234 1.30 9.64 13.40
C GLU A 234 0.12 10.13 14.24
N PRO A 235 -0.89 10.75 13.63
CA PRO A 235 -2.03 11.27 14.38
C PRO A 235 -2.78 10.25 15.25
N LEU A 236 -2.71 8.96 14.89
CA LEU A 236 -3.34 7.87 15.63
C LEU A 236 -2.35 7.00 16.41
N GLY A 237 -1.16 7.52 16.70
CA GLY A 237 -0.15 6.84 17.52
C GLY A 237 1.18 6.62 16.81
N LEU A 238 1.80 5.46 17.01
CA LEU A 238 3.07 5.09 16.42
C LEU A 238 2.87 4.20 15.19
N ALA A 239 3.71 4.37 14.18
CA ALA A 239 3.73 3.55 12.96
C ALA A 239 5.15 3.11 12.61
N VAL A 240 5.30 1.90 12.08
CA VAL A 240 6.56 1.43 11.51
C VAL A 240 6.67 1.92 10.07
N ARG A 241 7.85 2.40 9.67
CA ARG A 241 8.13 2.86 8.30
C ARG A 241 8.26 1.69 7.33
N GLU A 242 7.89 1.92 6.07
CA GLU A 242 8.25 0.98 4.99
C GLU A 242 9.77 1.04 4.70
N PRO A 243 10.37 -0.06 4.25
CA PRO A 243 9.79 -1.39 4.00
C PRO A 243 9.72 -2.29 5.25
N TYR A 244 10.17 -1.80 6.41
CA TYR A 244 10.22 -2.60 7.66
C TYR A 244 8.83 -3.06 8.10
N ARG A 245 7.81 -2.21 7.92
CA ARG A 245 6.43 -2.56 8.29
C ARG A 245 5.97 -3.80 7.53
N SER A 246 6.05 -3.78 6.21
CA SER A 246 5.63 -4.90 5.36
C SER A 246 6.46 -6.16 5.63
N LEU A 247 7.75 -6.02 5.84
CA LEU A 247 8.65 -7.11 6.18
C LEU A 247 8.26 -7.78 7.51
N LEU A 248 8.08 -7.00 8.57
CA LEU A 248 7.72 -7.50 9.90
C LEU A 248 6.30 -8.12 9.93
N GLU A 249 5.35 -7.52 9.19
CA GLU A 249 3.99 -8.06 9.05
C GLU A 249 4.02 -9.42 8.33
N LEU A 250 4.74 -9.53 7.20
CA LEU A 250 4.85 -10.76 6.43
C LEU A 250 5.50 -11.89 7.24
N ALA A 251 6.60 -11.59 7.94
CA ALA A 251 7.28 -12.50 8.84
C ALA A 251 6.35 -12.98 9.98
N TYR A 252 5.59 -12.06 10.57
CA TYR A 252 4.68 -12.40 11.66
C TYR A 252 3.51 -13.24 11.19
N ALA A 253 2.92 -12.90 10.05
CA ALA A 253 1.85 -13.67 9.43
C ALA A 253 2.28 -15.09 9.06
N TRP A 254 3.51 -15.26 8.56
CA TRP A 254 4.07 -16.57 8.26
C TRP A 254 4.35 -17.40 9.51
N ARG A 255 5.02 -16.81 10.51
CA ARG A 255 5.46 -17.53 11.72
C ARG A 255 4.29 -17.85 12.67
N ARG A 256 3.29 -16.98 12.76
CA ARG A 256 2.15 -17.07 13.71
C ARG A 256 0.83 -16.61 13.08
N PRO A 257 0.33 -17.32 12.05
CA PRO A 257 -0.83 -16.86 11.28
C PRO A 257 -2.08 -16.60 12.14
N GLY A 258 -2.41 -17.48 13.07
CA GLY A 258 -3.56 -17.30 13.95
C GLY A 258 -3.42 -16.11 14.92
N ALA A 259 -2.21 -15.84 15.42
CA ALA A 259 -1.97 -14.67 16.26
C ALA A 259 -2.03 -13.38 15.47
N HIS A 260 -1.48 -13.35 14.25
CA HIS A 260 -1.56 -12.22 13.31
C HIS A 260 -3.02 -11.88 13.01
N GLU A 261 -3.84 -12.86 12.62
CA GLU A 261 -5.27 -12.64 12.34
C GLU A 261 -6.03 -12.16 13.59
N GLY A 262 -5.71 -12.72 14.77
CA GLY A 262 -6.28 -12.26 16.04
C GLY A 262 -5.94 -10.80 16.35
N VAL A 263 -4.71 -10.34 16.03
CA VAL A 263 -4.31 -8.92 16.19
C VAL A 263 -5.12 -8.05 15.22
N ARG A 264 -5.24 -8.44 13.96
CA ARG A 264 -6.00 -7.69 12.95
C ARG A 264 -7.46 -7.51 13.37
N LYS A 265 -8.10 -8.59 13.81
CA LYS A 265 -9.50 -8.57 14.26
C LYS A 265 -9.69 -7.64 15.47
N ARG A 266 -8.87 -7.78 16.53
CA ARG A 266 -8.94 -6.90 17.71
C ARG A 266 -8.73 -5.43 17.35
N ALA A 267 -7.76 -5.14 16.47
CA ALA A 267 -7.50 -3.77 16.00
C ALA A 267 -8.68 -3.20 15.19
N ALA A 268 -9.31 -4.01 14.32
CA ALA A 268 -10.49 -3.60 13.58
C ALA A 268 -11.67 -3.31 14.50
N ASP A 269 -11.90 -4.15 15.52
CA ASP A 269 -12.95 -3.94 16.53
C ASP A 269 -12.68 -2.67 17.35
N TYR A 270 -11.44 -2.45 17.76
CA TYR A 270 -11.02 -1.24 18.47
C TYR A 270 -11.23 0.03 17.64
N ARG A 271 -10.82 0.04 16.36
CA ARG A 271 -11.03 1.20 15.46
C ARG A 271 -12.51 1.47 15.24
N ARG A 272 -13.32 0.43 15.13
CA ARG A 272 -14.77 0.57 14.98
C ARG A 272 -15.44 1.16 16.23
N ALA A 273 -14.99 0.75 17.42
CA ALA A 273 -15.45 1.35 18.67
C ALA A 273 -15.12 2.86 18.72
N LEU A 274 -13.89 3.22 18.37
CA LEU A 274 -13.47 4.63 18.28
C LEU A 274 -14.30 5.44 17.29
N LEU A 275 -14.72 4.87 16.15
CA LEU A 275 -15.62 5.55 15.19
C LEU A 275 -16.97 5.93 15.82
N THR A 276 -17.45 5.14 16.78
CA THR A 276 -18.69 5.44 17.49
C THR A 276 -18.48 6.48 18.60
N GLU A 277 -17.30 6.51 19.21
CA GLU A 277 -16.95 7.43 20.30
C GLU A 277 -16.53 8.82 19.80
N ARG A 278 -15.93 8.90 18.60
CA ARG A 278 -15.37 10.13 18.04
C ARG A 278 -16.35 10.80 17.08
N ALA A 279 -16.68 12.05 17.37
CA ALA A 279 -17.61 12.84 16.55
C ALA A 279 -16.91 13.73 15.50
N GLU A 280 -15.60 14.00 15.64
CA GLU A 280 -14.86 14.87 14.74
C GLU A 280 -14.64 14.19 13.38
N PRO A 281 -15.12 14.78 12.25
CA PRO A 281 -15.09 14.13 10.94
C PRO A 281 -13.69 13.77 10.44
N ARG A 282 -12.68 14.58 10.77
CA ARG A 282 -11.29 14.30 10.37
C ARG A 282 -10.71 13.10 11.11
N GLU A 283 -11.05 12.92 12.38
CA GLU A 283 -10.66 11.73 13.15
C GLU A 283 -11.37 10.49 12.59
N GLN A 284 -12.66 10.59 12.29
CA GLN A 284 -13.42 9.51 11.66
C GLN A 284 -12.82 9.09 10.31
N ALA A 285 -12.45 10.05 9.45
CA ALA A 285 -11.80 9.75 8.18
C ALA A 285 -10.47 8.99 8.34
N ARG A 286 -9.66 9.37 9.34
CA ARG A 286 -8.41 8.66 9.67
C ARG A 286 -8.67 7.25 10.21
N LEU A 287 -9.68 7.09 11.05
CA LEU A 287 -10.08 5.78 11.58
C LEU A 287 -10.59 4.85 10.47
N VAL A 288 -11.32 5.40 9.51
CA VAL A 288 -11.75 4.68 8.30
C VAL A 288 -10.54 4.19 7.51
N GLU A 289 -9.58 5.06 7.21
CA GLU A 289 -8.34 4.67 6.49
C GLU A 289 -7.60 3.53 7.19
N GLN A 290 -7.43 3.63 8.52
CA GLN A 290 -6.79 2.58 9.31
C GLN A 290 -7.59 1.26 9.32
N GLY A 291 -8.90 1.36 9.36
CA GLY A 291 -9.79 0.20 9.31
C GLY A 291 -9.76 -0.52 7.95
N LEU A 292 -9.68 0.23 6.84
CA LEU A 292 -9.50 -0.32 5.49
C LEU A 292 -8.18 -1.09 5.36
N PHE A 293 -7.11 -0.59 5.97
CA PHE A 293 -5.85 -1.32 6.04
C PHE A 293 -5.99 -2.68 6.72
N LEU A 294 -6.82 -2.78 7.74
CA LEU A 294 -7.05 -4.00 8.51
C LEU A 294 -7.99 -5.01 7.81
N SER A 295 -8.70 -4.63 6.75
CA SER A 295 -9.66 -5.52 6.07
C SER A 295 -9.02 -6.82 5.58
N GLY A 296 -7.77 -6.77 5.10
CA GLY A 296 -7.04 -7.90 4.59
C GLY A 296 -7.48 -8.40 3.22
N ASP A 297 -8.45 -7.74 2.63
CA ASP A 297 -8.80 -8.01 1.24
C ASP A 297 -7.64 -7.60 0.33
N PRO A 298 -7.13 -8.51 -0.54
CA PRO A 298 -5.97 -8.21 -1.38
C PRO A 298 -6.22 -7.05 -2.34
N VAL A 299 -7.43 -6.90 -2.88
CA VAL A 299 -7.76 -5.78 -3.78
C VAL A 299 -7.64 -4.45 -3.06
N LEU A 300 -8.14 -4.35 -1.82
CA LEU A 300 -8.00 -3.14 -1.00
C LEU A 300 -6.56 -2.89 -0.59
N ARG A 301 -5.83 -3.95 -0.24
CA ARG A 301 -4.42 -3.84 0.19
C ARG A 301 -3.54 -3.36 -0.96
N ASP A 302 -3.67 -3.95 -2.13
CA ASP A 302 -2.87 -3.61 -3.30
C ASP A 302 -3.19 -2.21 -3.84
N ALA A 303 -4.48 -1.84 -3.88
CA ALA A 303 -4.89 -0.54 -4.40
C ALA A 303 -4.60 0.62 -3.44
N LEU A 304 -4.80 0.42 -2.12
CA LEU A 304 -4.75 1.50 -1.14
C LEU A 304 -3.48 1.50 -0.29
N PHE A 305 -2.80 0.37 -0.14
CA PHE A 305 -1.69 0.20 0.80
C PHE A 305 -0.55 -0.67 0.23
N PRO A 306 -0.05 -0.37 -0.97
CA PRO A 306 1.10 -1.08 -1.50
C PRO A 306 2.31 -0.96 -0.56
N PRO A 307 3.25 -1.91 -0.57
CA PRO A 307 4.40 -1.93 0.34
C PRO A 307 5.51 -0.95 -0.10
N VAL A 308 5.15 0.33 -0.25
CA VAL A 308 6.04 1.42 -0.66
C VAL A 308 5.94 2.58 0.34
N ASP A 309 6.99 3.39 0.43
CA ASP A 309 7.02 4.53 1.34
C ASP A 309 6.04 5.61 0.86
N ASP A 310 5.22 6.11 1.79
CA ASP A 310 4.27 7.21 1.56
C ASP A 310 5.05 8.55 1.56
N ALA A 311 5.77 8.82 0.48
CA ALA A 311 6.65 9.99 0.42
C ALA A 311 6.01 11.21 -0.23
N ALA A 312 4.88 11.07 -0.92
CA ALA A 312 4.23 12.17 -1.61
C ALA A 312 3.36 13.03 -0.68
N LEU A 313 3.34 14.33 -0.91
CA LEU A 313 2.45 15.27 -0.23
C LEU A 313 1.21 15.48 -1.10
N VAL A 314 0.02 15.21 -0.54
CA VAL A 314 -1.25 15.39 -1.26
C VAL A 314 -1.94 16.68 -0.85
N GLY A 315 -2.38 17.47 -1.83
CA GLY A 315 -3.13 18.69 -1.61
C GLY A 315 -3.84 19.17 -2.87
N SER A 316 -4.69 20.18 -2.74
CA SER A 316 -5.35 20.80 -3.90
C SER A 316 -4.31 21.37 -4.87
N ALA A 317 -4.63 21.34 -6.15
CA ALA A 317 -3.80 21.95 -7.19
C ALA A 317 -3.76 23.48 -7.01
N ARG A 318 -2.61 24.06 -7.37
CA ARG A 318 -2.38 25.50 -7.31
C ARG A 318 -2.77 26.13 -8.66
N PRO A 319 -3.10 27.44 -8.67
CA PRO A 319 -3.21 28.21 -9.89
C PRO A 319 -2.03 28.04 -10.78
N GLY A 320 -1.68 27.76 -11.74
CA GLY A 320 -0.43 27.57 -12.50
C GLY A 320 0.00 26.12 -12.69
N GLU A 321 -0.72 25.15 -12.11
CA GLU A 321 -0.44 23.72 -12.31
C GLU A 321 -1.32 23.09 -13.42
N ALA A 322 -2.06 23.87 -14.20
CA ALA A 322 -2.93 23.39 -15.28
C ALA A 322 -2.20 22.49 -16.29
N ASP A 323 -0.98 22.86 -16.70
CA ASP A 323 -0.17 22.04 -17.60
C ASP A 323 0.22 20.69 -17.00
N ALA A 324 0.51 20.65 -15.71
CA ALA A 324 0.83 19.40 -15.01
C ALA A 324 -0.41 18.51 -14.91
N ILE A 325 -1.58 19.09 -14.65
CA ILE A 325 -2.87 18.39 -14.68
C ILE A 325 -3.11 17.80 -16.06
N GLY A 326 -2.94 18.61 -17.13
CA GLY A 326 -3.10 18.15 -18.52
C GLY A 326 -2.21 16.95 -18.86
N ARG A 327 -0.92 16.99 -18.48
CA ARG A 327 0.01 15.86 -18.71
C ARG A 327 -0.40 14.59 -17.95
N LEU A 328 -0.81 14.71 -16.70
CA LEU A 328 -1.25 13.56 -15.90
C LEU A 328 -2.58 12.98 -16.42
N MET A 329 -3.53 13.83 -16.84
CA MET A 329 -4.80 13.41 -17.45
C MET A 329 -4.59 12.73 -18.81
N HIS A 330 -3.67 13.24 -19.62
CA HIS A 330 -3.26 12.58 -20.86
C HIS A 330 -2.67 11.17 -20.59
N SER A 331 -1.79 11.07 -19.60
CA SER A 331 -1.19 9.79 -19.18
C SER A 331 -2.25 8.82 -18.63
N TRP A 332 -3.22 9.32 -17.88
CA TRP A 332 -4.39 8.56 -17.42
C TRP A 332 -5.21 7.99 -18.59
N ALA A 333 -5.51 8.82 -19.58
CA ALA A 333 -6.26 8.40 -20.76
C ALA A 333 -5.53 7.29 -21.53
N LEU A 334 -4.24 7.47 -21.78
CA LEU A 334 -3.41 6.48 -22.48
C LEU A 334 -3.38 5.13 -21.75
N ARG A 335 -3.12 5.13 -20.43
CA ARG A 335 -3.06 3.89 -19.64
C ARG A 335 -4.41 3.19 -19.50
N SER A 336 -5.49 3.95 -19.49
CA SER A 336 -6.86 3.43 -19.41
C SER A 336 -7.41 2.95 -20.77
N GLY A 337 -6.68 3.20 -21.88
CA GLY A 337 -7.16 2.92 -23.23
C GLY A 337 -8.32 3.83 -23.67
N PHE A 338 -8.35 5.06 -23.17
CA PHE A 338 -9.35 6.07 -23.49
C PHE A 338 -8.92 6.92 -24.68
N ASP A 339 -9.89 7.46 -25.42
CA ASP A 339 -9.63 8.46 -26.46
C ASP A 339 -9.08 9.74 -25.79
N THR A 340 -7.80 10.06 -26.09
CA THR A 340 -7.08 11.17 -25.45
C THR A 340 -7.72 12.52 -25.73
N ARG A 341 -8.24 12.74 -26.95
CA ARG A 341 -8.91 14.01 -27.33
C ARG A 341 -10.21 14.21 -26.53
N ARG A 342 -10.90 13.11 -26.20
CA ARG A 342 -12.09 13.20 -25.35
C ARG A 342 -11.73 13.45 -23.89
N ALA A 343 -10.70 12.79 -23.41
CA ALA A 343 -10.19 13.04 -22.07
C ALA A 343 -9.67 14.49 -21.92
N GLU A 344 -8.99 15.03 -22.92
CA GLU A 344 -8.55 16.43 -22.96
C GLU A 344 -9.72 17.40 -22.86
N ARG A 345 -10.78 17.22 -23.65
CA ARG A 345 -11.99 18.08 -23.58
C ARG A 345 -12.69 18.02 -22.22
N VAL A 346 -12.76 16.84 -21.61
CA VAL A 346 -13.31 16.69 -20.27
C VAL A 346 -12.42 17.43 -19.25
N THR A 347 -11.10 17.33 -19.40
CA THR A 347 -10.14 18.03 -18.54
C THR A 347 -10.25 19.55 -18.68
N GLU A 348 -10.31 20.05 -19.92
CA GLU A 348 -10.50 21.48 -20.22
C GLU A 348 -11.78 22.01 -19.57
N ARG A 349 -12.89 21.28 -19.72
CA ARG A 349 -14.16 21.63 -19.10
C ARG A 349 -14.05 21.74 -17.58
N TRP A 350 -13.40 20.79 -16.91
CA TRP A 350 -13.18 20.84 -15.47
C TRP A 350 -12.21 21.93 -15.02
N LEU A 351 -11.31 22.37 -15.89
CA LEU A 351 -10.36 23.47 -15.64
C LEU A 351 -11.01 24.84 -15.83
N GLU A 352 -12.13 24.96 -16.60
CA GLU A 352 -12.90 26.21 -16.72
C GLU A 352 -13.38 26.71 -15.35
N ASP A 353 -13.75 25.76 -14.45
CA ASP A 353 -14.14 26.05 -13.06
C ASP A 353 -12.93 26.25 -12.13
N GLY A 354 -11.72 26.24 -12.67
CA GLY A 354 -10.45 26.40 -11.95
C GLY A 354 -9.80 25.08 -11.54
N THR A 355 -8.59 25.20 -10.96
CA THR A 355 -7.77 24.03 -10.59
C THR A 355 -8.19 23.42 -9.25
N SER A 356 -9.10 24.02 -8.48
CA SER A 356 -9.47 23.62 -7.12
C SER A 356 -10.11 22.24 -7.02
N SER A 357 -10.74 21.77 -8.10
CA SER A 357 -11.32 20.42 -8.22
C SER A 357 -10.25 19.33 -8.44
N PHE A 358 -9.01 19.70 -8.68
CA PHE A 358 -7.91 18.76 -8.82
C PHE A 358 -7.08 18.67 -7.55
N HIS A 359 -6.79 17.45 -7.15
CA HIS A 359 -5.87 17.15 -6.04
C HIS A 359 -4.64 16.48 -6.60
N LEU A 360 -3.47 16.93 -6.19
CA LEU A 360 -2.19 16.43 -6.69
C LEU A 360 -1.38 15.81 -5.55
N ALA A 361 -0.81 14.63 -5.79
CA ALA A 361 0.28 14.11 -4.98
C ALA A 361 1.60 14.56 -5.59
N ARG A 362 2.50 15.11 -4.76
CA ARG A 362 3.80 15.63 -5.16
C ARG A 362 4.91 14.82 -4.50
N ASP A 363 5.92 14.49 -5.27
CA ASP A 363 7.11 13.84 -4.74
C ASP A 363 7.94 14.75 -3.82
N ARG A 364 9.11 14.28 -3.39
CA ARG A 364 10.01 15.03 -2.49
C ARG A 364 10.57 16.30 -3.12
N ASP A 365 10.63 16.34 -4.43
CA ASP A 365 11.12 17.49 -5.21
C ASP A 365 9.98 18.47 -5.54
N GLY A 366 8.75 18.15 -5.10
CA GLY A 366 7.57 18.96 -5.32
C GLY A 366 6.89 18.73 -6.68
N ALA A 367 7.38 17.79 -7.50
CA ALA A 367 6.81 17.49 -8.80
C ALA A 367 5.49 16.69 -8.67
N PRO A 368 4.42 17.04 -9.41
CA PRO A 368 3.17 16.30 -9.44
C PRO A 368 3.36 14.90 -10.05
N VAL A 369 3.07 13.85 -9.27
CA VAL A 369 3.22 12.43 -9.65
C VAL A 369 1.90 11.65 -9.64
N ALA A 370 0.84 12.21 -9.05
CA ALA A 370 -0.51 11.65 -9.15
C ALA A 370 -1.57 12.75 -9.06
N LEU A 371 -2.76 12.45 -9.55
CA LEU A 371 -3.90 13.36 -9.48
C LEU A 371 -5.21 12.62 -9.16
N ALA A 372 -6.17 13.36 -8.61
CA ALA A 372 -7.59 13.05 -8.65
C ALA A 372 -8.37 14.29 -9.10
N ALA A 373 -9.32 14.11 -10.02
CA ALA A 373 -10.36 15.09 -10.32
C ALA A 373 -11.56 14.80 -9.42
N LEU A 374 -11.76 15.63 -8.40
CA LEU A 374 -12.74 15.46 -7.34
C LEU A 374 -13.62 16.70 -7.27
N LEU A 375 -14.72 16.68 -8.03
CA LEU A 375 -15.62 17.82 -8.20
C LEU A 375 -16.68 17.84 -7.09
N PRO A 376 -16.90 18.99 -6.44
CA PRO A 376 -18.09 19.14 -5.60
C PRO A 376 -19.36 19.08 -6.47
N VAL A 377 -20.39 18.41 -5.98
CA VAL A 377 -21.65 18.33 -6.72
C VAL A 377 -22.52 19.53 -6.41
N GLY A 378 -22.75 20.36 -7.42
CA GLY A 378 -23.55 21.57 -7.32
C GLY A 378 -23.98 22.08 -8.69
N SER A 379 -24.77 23.17 -8.72
CA SER A 379 -25.24 23.79 -9.98
C SER A 379 -24.09 24.24 -10.88
N GLU A 380 -22.97 24.67 -10.30
CA GLU A 380 -21.80 25.17 -11.05
C GLU A 380 -21.05 24.05 -11.78
N THR A 381 -21.04 22.83 -11.22
CA THR A 381 -20.29 21.68 -11.76
C THR A 381 -21.19 20.70 -12.53
N ALA A 382 -22.50 20.91 -12.54
CA ALA A 382 -23.49 20.01 -13.16
C ALA A 382 -23.15 19.69 -14.62
N ASP A 383 -22.86 20.72 -15.43
CA ASP A 383 -22.53 20.57 -16.86
C ASP A 383 -21.26 19.74 -17.12
N GLY A 384 -20.32 19.74 -16.20
CA GLY A 384 -19.08 18.93 -16.27
C GLY A 384 -19.26 17.49 -15.81
N ILE A 385 -20.29 17.20 -14.99
CA ILE A 385 -20.55 15.90 -14.38
C ILE A 385 -21.65 15.12 -15.13
N GLU A 386 -22.72 15.80 -15.57
CA GLU A 386 -23.87 15.17 -16.20
C GLU A 386 -23.55 14.25 -17.38
N PRO A 387 -22.64 14.61 -18.31
CA PRO A 387 -22.26 13.74 -19.43
C PRO A 387 -21.65 12.40 -19.00
N LEU A 388 -21.11 12.32 -17.79
CA LEU A 388 -20.49 11.11 -17.22
C LEU A 388 -21.47 10.29 -16.39
N LEU A 389 -22.57 10.85 -15.97
CA LEU A 389 -23.64 10.18 -15.22
C LEU A 389 -24.86 9.87 -16.07
N GLN A 390 -25.18 10.73 -17.05
CA GLN A 390 -26.31 10.60 -17.97
C GLN A 390 -27.63 10.28 -17.25
N GLN A 391 -28.29 9.16 -17.58
CA GLN A 391 -29.55 8.73 -16.97
C GLN A 391 -29.48 8.47 -15.45
N HIS A 392 -28.29 8.45 -14.87
CA HIS A 392 -28.08 8.25 -13.44
C HIS A 392 -27.87 9.56 -12.68
N ALA A 393 -27.87 10.73 -13.36
CA ALA A 393 -27.65 12.03 -12.72
C ALA A 393 -28.78 12.36 -11.72
N GLU A 394 -30.02 12.09 -12.09
CA GLU A 394 -31.17 12.27 -11.21
C GLU A 394 -31.22 11.16 -10.14
N GLY A 395 -31.06 11.52 -8.87
CA GLY A 395 -31.23 10.61 -7.73
C GLY A 395 -29.95 9.90 -7.24
N THR A 396 -28.81 10.05 -7.92
CA THR A 396 -27.54 9.47 -7.43
C THR A 396 -26.64 10.46 -6.71
N VAL A 397 -26.89 11.76 -6.88
CA VAL A 397 -25.97 12.80 -6.46
C VAL A 397 -26.66 13.79 -5.54
N PRO A 398 -26.55 13.66 -4.20
CA PRO A 398 -27.04 14.69 -3.30
C PRO A 398 -26.18 15.96 -3.42
N ALA A 399 -26.81 17.12 -3.39
CA ALA A 399 -26.10 18.39 -3.33
C ALA A 399 -25.11 18.40 -2.15
N GLY A 400 -23.87 18.85 -2.39
CA GLY A 400 -22.80 18.86 -1.40
C GLY A 400 -21.95 17.59 -1.34
N GLY A 401 -22.30 16.52 -2.08
CA GLY A 401 -21.43 15.35 -2.28
C GLY A 401 -20.26 15.62 -3.22
N LEU A 402 -19.42 14.61 -3.43
CA LEU A 402 -18.28 14.65 -4.34
C LEU A 402 -18.50 13.70 -5.53
N PHE A 403 -18.02 14.12 -6.69
CA PHE A 403 -17.91 13.28 -7.88
C PHE A 403 -16.41 13.04 -8.20
N LEU A 404 -16.03 11.77 -8.30
CA LEU A 404 -14.69 11.37 -8.76
C LEU A 404 -14.73 11.11 -10.26
N GLY A 405 -14.15 12.01 -11.04
CA GLY A 405 -14.07 11.90 -12.49
C GLY A 405 -12.86 11.13 -12.99
N ALA A 406 -11.72 11.30 -12.32
CA ALA A 406 -10.47 10.63 -12.65
C ALA A 406 -9.61 10.44 -11.41
N ALA A 407 -8.82 9.35 -11.37
CA ALA A 407 -7.71 9.18 -10.44
C ALA A 407 -6.57 8.46 -11.16
N PHE A 408 -5.33 8.91 -10.95
CA PHE A 408 -4.16 8.41 -11.65
C PHE A 408 -2.89 8.64 -10.83
N GLY A 409 -1.93 7.74 -10.94
CA GLY A 409 -0.58 7.89 -10.39
C GLY A 409 0.46 7.30 -11.32
N THR A 410 1.64 7.91 -11.35
CA THR A 410 2.78 7.43 -12.16
C THR A 410 3.35 6.12 -11.62
N ASP A 411 3.21 5.90 -10.33
CA ASP A 411 3.60 4.68 -9.61
C ASP A 411 2.51 4.27 -8.60
N ALA A 412 2.62 3.05 -8.08
CA ALA A 412 1.63 2.47 -7.17
C ALA A 412 1.51 3.22 -5.83
N GLY A 413 2.61 3.79 -5.32
CA GLY A 413 2.62 4.53 -4.05
C GLY A 413 1.87 5.85 -4.17
N ALA A 414 2.20 6.66 -5.18
CA ALA A 414 1.55 7.93 -5.47
C ALA A 414 0.05 7.72 -5.78
N HIS A 415 -0.27 6.66 -6.54
CA HIS A 415 -1.66 6.30 -6.84
C HIS A 415 -2.44 5.92 -5.58
N ALA A 416 -1.88 5.08 -4.72
CA ALA A 416 -2.51 4.69 -3.47
C ALA A 416 -2.74 5.89 -2.53
N GLN A 417 -1.79 6.82 -2.47
CA GLN A 417 -1.93 8.03 -1.67
C GLN A 417 -3.09 8.91 -2.17
N ILE A 418 -3.21 9.11 -3.49
CA ILE A 418 -4.32 9.89 -4.04
C ILE A 418 -5.67 9.22 -3.79
N LEU A 419 -5.75 7.88 -3.90
CA LEU A 419 -6.98 7.14 -3.60
C LEU A 419 -7.39 7.24 -2.12
N ARG A 420 -6.44 7.13 -1.19
CA ARG A 420 -6.71 7.35 0.24
C ARG A 420 -7.15 8.78 0.51
N HIS A 421 -6.53 9.76 -0.14
CA HIS A 421 -6.96 11.16 -0.05
C HIS A 421 -8.40 11.34 -0.54
N VAL A 422 -8.78 10.75 -1.68
CA VAL A 422 -10.17 10.75 -2.18
C VAL A 422 -11.12 10.18 -1.14
N LEU A 423 -10.80 9.02 -0.54
CA LEU A 423 -11.63 8.42 0.50
C LEU A 423 -11.78 9.32 1.73
N VAL A 424 -10.68 9.93 2.22
CA VAL A 424 -10.73 10.89 3.33
C VAL A 424 -11.62 12.08 3.00
N ARG A 425 -11.47 12.66 1.80
CA ARG A 425 -12.30 13.78 1.35
C ARG A 425 -13.78 13.39 1.23
N SER A 426 -14.04 12.17 0.79
CA SER A 426 -15.41 11.64 0.65
C SER A 426 -16.10 11.42 1.99
N VAL A 427 -15.37 10.91 2.99
CA VAL A 427 -15.89 10.81 4.37
C VAL A 427 -16.22 12.19 4.93
N LEU A 428 -15.38 13.20 4.66
CA LEU A 428 -15.63 14.58 5.11
C LEU A 428 -16.83 15.23 4.40
N ALA A 429 -17.06 14.91 3.13
CA ALA A 429 -18.19 15.43 2.35
C ALA A 429 -19.49 14.62 2.56
N GLY A 430 -19.41 13.43 3.14
CA GLY A 430 -20.54 12.57 3.43
C GLY A 430 -21.02 11.72 2.26
N HIS A 431 -20.63 12.00 1.02
CA HIS A 431 -21.07 11.22 -0.15
C HIS A 431 -20.06 11.26 -1.30
N LEU A 432 -19.93 10.12 -2.01
CA LEU A 432 -19.10 10.01 -3.21
C LEU A 432 -19.85 9.30 -4.33
N VAL A 433 -19.78 9.88 -5.52
CA VAL A 433 -20.22 9.26 -6.78
C VAL A 433 -19.03 9.08 -7.69
N VAL A 434 -18.94 7.95 -8.38
CA VAL A 434 -17.87 7.61 -9.31
C VAL A 434 -18.46 7.08 -10.60
N SER A 435 -17.94 7.55 -11.74
CA SER A 435 -18.27 7.00 -13.06
C SER A 435 -16.98 6.48 -13.70
N THR A 436 -16.88 5.17 -13.96
CA THR A 436 -15.65 4.57 -14.45
C THR A 436 -15.87 3.44 -15.44
N ALA A 437 -15.09 3.44 -16.53
CA ALA A 437 -14.99 2.34 -17.49
C ALA A 437 -13.84 1.35 -17.17
N SER A 438 -13.01 1.64 -16.15
CA SER A 438 -11.90 0.78 -15.75
C SER A 438 -12.38 -0.42 -14.93
N PRO A 439 -12.10 -1.67 -15.35
CA PRO A 439 -12.47 -2.86 -14.60
C PRO A 439 -11.84 -2.93 -13.20
N ASP A 440 -10.60 -2.43 -13.05
CA ASP A 440 -9.89 -2.44 -11.77
C ASP A 440 -10.57 -1.52 -10.75
N TYR A 441 -10.98 -0.32 -11.19
CA TYR A 441 -11.76 0.58 -10.35
C TYR A 441 -13.16 0.04 -10.03
N GLN A 442 -13.83 -0.59 -11.00
CA GLN A 442 -15.12 -1.25 -10.76
C GLN A 442 -14.98 -2.36 -9.69
N LEU A 443 -13.91 -3.16 -9.76
CA LEU A 443 -13.61 -4.17 -8.76
C LEU A 443 -13.33 -3.54 -7.39
N LEU A 444 -12.51 -2.50 -7.32
CA LEU A 444 -12.20 -1.77 -6.08
C LEU A 444 -13.46 -1.20 -5.44
N LEU A 445 -14.33 -0.53 -6.21
CA LEU A 445 -15.57 0.07 -5.71
C LEU A 445 -16.56 -0.98 -5.19
N ARG A 446 -16.68 -2.12 -5.88
CA ARG A 446 -17.50 -3.25 -5.42
C ARG A 446 -16.93 -3.86 -4.13
N THR A 447 -15.61 -4.01 -4.04
CA THR A 447 -14.94 -4.50 -2.83
C THR A 447 -15.14 -3.54 -1.65
N LEU A 448 -15.14 -2.23 -1.91
CA LEU A 448 -15.50 -1.19 -0.94
C LEU A 448 -17.00 -1.14 -0.61
N SER A 449 -17.82 -2.03 -1.20
CA SER A 449 -19.28 -2.07 -1.01
C SER A 449 -20.01 -0.81 -1.49
N PHE A 450 -19.53 -0.15 -2.54
CA PHE A 450 -20.25 0.90 -3.22
C PHE A 450 -21.48 0.33 -3.94
N ARG A 451 -22.57 1.10 -3.94
CA ARG A 451 -23.80 0.73 -4.63
C ARG A 451 -23.65 0.94 -6.15
N PRO A 452 -23.78 -0.12 -6.98
CA PRO A 452 -23.78 0.02 -8.42
C PRO A 452 -25.14 0.54 -8.91
N HIS A 453 -25.13 1.48 -9.85
CA HIS A 453 -26.33 2.01 -10.53
C HIS A 453 -26.47 1.48 -11.96
N GLY A 454 -25.40 0.93 -12.53
CA GLY A 454 -25.35 0.39 -13.89
C GLY A 454 -24.51 1.24 -14.83
N ALA A 455 -24.43 0.78 -16.09
CA ALA A 455 -23.68 1.49 -17.13
C ALA A 455 -24.45 2.69 -17.66
N VAL A 456 -23.75 3.76 -18.02
CA VAL A 456 -24.30 4.89 -18.79
C VAL A 456 -24.63 4.46 -20.23
N ARG A 457 -25.41 5.26 -20.96
CA ARG A 457 -25.85 4.92 -22.32
C ARG A 457 -24.69 4.93 -23.31
N ASP A 458 -23.85 5.97 -23.24
CA ASP A 458 -22.83 6.24 -24.22
C ASP A 458 -21.43 5.86 -23.69
N ASP A 459 -20.60 5.36 -24.58
CA ASP A 459 -19.18 5.19 -24.31
C ASP A 459 -18.46 6.54 -24.42
N VAL A 460 -18.51 7.30 -23.34
CA VAL A 460 -17.98 8.68 -23.26
C VAL A 460 -16.51 8.75 -23.66
N TYR A 461 -15.73 7.74 -23.31
CA TYR A 461 -14.29 7.69 -23.55
C TYR A 461 -13.89 6.92 -24.82
N ARG A 462 -14.86 6.40 -25.59
CA ARG A 462 -14.61 5.59 -26.80
C ARG A 462 -13.63 4.43 -26.60
N CYS A 463 -13.72 3.79 -25.45
CA CYS A 463 -12.85 2.65 -25.11
C CYS A 463 -13.54 1.28 -25.33
N GLY A 464 -14.69 1.25 -25.98
CA GLY A 464 -15.47 0.04 -26.24
C GLY A 464 -16.29 -0.43 -25.04
N ARG A 465 -16.29 0.33 -23.94
CA ARG A 465 -16.99 0.02 -22.68
C ARG A 465 -17.62 1.29 -22.11
N PRO A 466 -18.95 1.37 -22.01
CA PRO A 466 -19.58 2.50 -21.31
C PRO A 466 -19.18 2.46 -19.81
N PRO A 467 -18.93 3.63 -19.20
CA PRO A 467 -18.69 3.72 -17.77
C PRO A 467 -19.84 3.13 -16.94
N GLU A 468 -19.50 2.54 -15.79
CA GLU A 468 -20.49 2.18 -14.76
C GLU A 468 -20.47 3.22 -13.63
N VAL A 469 -21.66 3.55 -13.13
CA VAL A 469 -21.85 4.53 -12.04
C VAL A 469 -21.98 3.80 -10.71
N TYR A 470 -21.25 4.31 -9.72
CA TYR A 470 -21.24 3.82 -8.33
C TYR A 470 -21.44 4.97 -7.36
N SER A 471 -22.09 4.73 -6.23
CA SER A 471 -22.16 5.71 -5.15
C SER A 471 -22.00 5.07 -3.77
N HIS A 472 -21.54 5.88 -2.80
CA HIS A 472 -21.51 5.50 -1.40
C HIS A 472 -21.85 6.68 -0.50
N ASP A 473 -22.70 6.41 0.50
CA ASP A 473 -23.05 7.35 1.56
C ASP A 473 -22.13 7.10 2.76
N PHE A 474 -21.34 8.11 3.11
CA PHE A 474 -20.40 8.13 4.24
C PHE A 474 -20.99 8.83 5.47
N ALA A 475 -22.32 8.96 5.58
CA ALA A 475 -22.93 9.50 6.78
C ALA A 475 -22.37 8.83 8.04
N ALA A 476 -22.00 9.64 9.04
CA ALA A 476 -21.29 9.18 10.23
C ALA A 476 -21.96 7.99 10.93
N ALA A 477 -23.29 7.96 10.98
CA ALA A 477 -24.06 6.85 11.54
C ALA A 477 -23.87 5.53 10.77
N GLY A 478 -23.55 5.57 9.48
CA GLY A 478 -23.35 4.40 8.62
C GLY A 478 -21.93 3.83 8.66
N LEU A 479 -20.92 4.63 9.02
CA LEU A 479 -19.51 4.27 8.99
C LEU A 479 -19.16 3.00 9.79
N PRO A 480 -19.61 2.82 11.06
CA PRO A 480 -19.31 1.60 11.83
C PRO A 480 -19.89 0.34 11.17
N GLY A 481 -21.05 0.42 10.56
CA GLY A 481 -21.71 -0.67 9.84
C GLY A 481 -20.95 -1.02 8.56
N TRP A 482 -20.51 -0.03 7.80
CA TRP A 482 -19.70 -0.20 6.61
C TRP A 482 -18.35 -0.83 6.95
N MET A 483 -17.63 -0.31 7.94
CA MET A 483 -16.37 -0.88 8.40
C MET A 483 -16.50 -2.32 8.92
N ARG A 484 -17.65 -2.69 9.50
CA ARG A 484 -17.91 -4.08 9.90
C ARG A 484 -17.98 -5.03 8.71
N ARG A 485 -18.58 -4.61 7.59
CA ARG A 485 -18.64 -5.43 6.37
C ARG A 485 -17.27 -5.65 5.73
N LEU A 486 -16.34 -4.72 5.93
CA LEU A 486 -14.97 -4.78 5.39
C LEU A 486 -13.94 -5.36 6.39
N ALA A 487 -14.37 -5.71 7.61
CA ALA A 487 -13.49 -6.20 8.67
C ALA A 487 -12.91 -7.60 8.36
N PRO A 488 -11.71 -7.94 8.90
CA PRO A 488 -11.13 -9.26 8.77
C PRO A 488 -12.09 -10.34 9.29
N GLY A 489 -12.28 -11.42 8.53
CA GLY A 489 -13.16 -12.51 8.94
C GLY A 489 -14.66 -12.14 8.95
N ALA A 490 -15.06 -10.94 8.54
CA ALA A 490 -16.38 -10.74 8.03
C ALA A 490 -16.48 -11.63 6.80
N GLY A 491 -17.06 -12.81 6.96
CA GLY A 491 -17.45 -13.63 5.82
C GLY A 491 -18.25 -12.75 4.86
N PRO A 492 -18.35 -13.09 3.57
CA PRO A 492 -19.15 -12.31 2.66
C PRO A 492 -20.46 -12.01 3.37
N GLY A 493 -20.69 -10.69 3.62
CA GLY A 493 -21.89 -10.23 4.31
C GLY A 493 -23.13 -10.83 3.65
N PRO A 494 -24.34 -10.79 4.25
CA PRO A 494 -25.51 -11.50 3.78
C PRO A 494 -26.02 -11.08 2.39
N ALA A 495 -25.14 -10.66 1.52
CA ALA A 495 -25.21 -10.53 0.07
C ALA A 495 -23.81 -10.27 -0.50
N ALA A 496 -22.82 -11.11 -0.24
CA ALA A 496 -21.83 -11.31 -1.28
C ALA A 496 -22.65 -11.81 -2.46
N ASP A 497 -22.64 -11.03 -3.54
CA ASP A 497 -23.27 -11.45 -4.80
C ASP A 497 -22.53 -12.71 -5.27
N LEU A 498 -22.92 -13.86 -4.67
CA LEU A 498 -22.33 -15.18 -4.98
C LEU A 498 -22.32 -15.43 -6.48
N PRO A 499 -23.37 -15.07 -7.25
CA PRO A 499 -23.34 -15.05 -8.69
C PRO A 499 -22.18 -14.24 -9.28
N ALA A 500 -21.89 -13.07 -8.76
CA ALA A 500 -20.75 -12.28 -9.24
C ALA A 500 -19.39 -12.89 -8.85
N LEU A 501 -19.27 -13.51 -7.67
CA LEU A 501 -18.08 -14.28 -7.28
C LEU A 501 -17.83 -15.47 -8.21
N VAL A 502 -18.86 -16.23 -8.52
CA VAL A 502 -18.79 -17.34 -9.48
C VAL A 502 -18.42 -16.84 -10.87
N GLY A 503 -19.01 -15.73 -11.32
CA GLY A 503 -18.68 -15.12 -12.61
C GLY A 503 -17.21 -14.69 -12.71
N ARG A 504 -16.64 -14.12 -11.65
CA ARG A 504 -15.21 -13.78 -11.59
C ARG A 504 -14.32 -15.01 -11.62
N ALA A 505 -14.66 -16.02 -10.83
CA ALA A 505 -13.90 -17.27 -10.85
C ALA A 505 -13.94 -17.96 -12.22
N LEU A 506 -15.10 -17.98 -12.89
CA LEU A 506 -15.23 -18.46 -14.26
C LEU A 506 -14.41 -17.66 -15.28
N ALA A 507 -14.28 -16.36 -15.11
CA ALA A 507 -13.44 -15.53 -15.98
C ALA A 507 -11.94 -15.88 -15.85
N LEU A 508 -11.52 -16.40 -14.70
CA LEU A 508 -10.14 -16.81 -14.39
C LEU A 508 -9.91 -18.33 -14.53
N VAL A 509 -10.91 -19.11 -14.94
CA VAL A 509 -10.83 -20.59 -14.97
C VAL A 509 -9.70 -21.13 -15.85
N ARG A 510 -9.19 -20.32 -16.77
CA ARG A 510 -8.06 -20.66 -17.67
C ARG A 510 -6.70 -20.23 -17.12
N GLU A 511 -6.69 -19.52 -16.01
CA GLU A 511 -5.50 -18.99 -15.34
C GLU A 511 -5.53 -19.46 -13.88
N PRO A 512 -5.28 -20.78 -13.61
CA PRO A 512 -5.44 -21.36 -12.27
C PRO A 512 -4.67 -20.61 -11.18
N ASP A 513 -3.49 -20.09 -11.50
CA ASP A 513 -2.66 -19.34 -10.56
C ASP A 513 -3.36 -18.07 -10.04
N ARG A 514 -4.18 -17.44 -10.88
CA ARG A 514 -4.98 -16.26 -10.49
C ARG A 514 -6.21 -16.62 -9.68
N LEU A 515 -6.66 -17.87 -9.72
CA LEU A 515 -7.73 -18.37 -8.85
C LEU A 515 -7.29 -18.51 -7.39
N ALA A 516 -5.98 -18.52 -7.09
CA ALA A 516 -5.46 -18.60 -5.72
C ALA A 516 -5.96 -17.47 -4.82
N GLY A 517 -6.34 -16.31 -5.40
CA GLY A 517 -6.99 -15.20 -4.68
C GLY A 517 -8.52 -15.26 -4.59
N SER A 518 -9.16 -16.34 -5.07
CA SER A 518 -10.62 -16.41 -5.09
C SER A 518 -11.21 -16.63 -3.69
N PRO A 519 -12.18 -15.79 -3.24
CA PRO A 519 -12.90 -16.01 -1.98
C PRO A 519 -13.66 -17.35 -1.93
N LEU A 520 -13.91 -18.00 -3.08
CA LEU A 520 -14.56 -19.30 -3.15
C LEU A 520 -13.71 -20.43 -2.60
N LEU A 521 -12.38 -20.25 -2.49
CA LEU A 521 -11.46 -21.22 -1.88
C LEU A 521 -11.71 -21.44 -0.37
N ALA A 522 -12.41 -20.52 0.27
CA ALA A 522 -12.85 -20.70 1.67
C ALA A 522 -14.01 -21.71 1.83
N ARG A 523 -14.56 -22.24 0.74
CA ARG A 523 -15.65 -23.20 0.77
C ARG A 523 -15.14 -24.64 0.91
N PRO A 524 -15.88 -25.52 1.63
CA PRO A 524 -15.51 -26.93 1.78
C PRO A 524 -15.35 -27.60 0.42
N GLY A 525 -14.28 -28.36 0.25
CA GLY A 525 -14.00 -29.07 -1.01
C GLY A 525 -13.46 -28.21 -2.16
N LEU A 526 -13.33 -26.87 -1.97
CA LEU A 526 -12.79 -25.95 -2.97
C LEU A 526 -11.50 -25.28 -2.50
N SER A 527 -10.75 -25.89 -1.60
CA SER A 527 -9.62 -25.29 -0.89
C SER A 527 -8.37 -25.04 -1.73
N THR A 528 -8.33 -25.51 -2.96
CA THR A 528 -7.21 -25.29 -3.90
C THR A 528 -7.71 -24.70 -5.22
N PRO A 529 -6.87 -23.94 -5.96
CA PRO A 529 -7.22 -23.47 -7.30
C PRO A 529 -7.67 -24.58 -8.25
N GLY A 530 -7.02 -25.75 -8.19
CA GLY A 530 -7.38 -26.92 -8.97
C GLY A 530 -8.78 -27.45 -8.63
N SER A 531 -9.09 -27.67 -7.34
CA SER A 531 -10.41 -28.13 -6.91
C SER A 531 -11.53 -27.14 -7.27
N LEU A 532 -11.27 -25.85 -7.21
CA LEU A 532 -12.21 -24.83 -7.64
C LEU A 532 -12.42 -24.85 -9.16
N CYS A 533 -11.34 -25.00 -9.93
CA CYS A 533 -11.39 -25.11 -11.38
C CYS A 533 -12.22 -26.34 -11.83
N ASP A 534 -11.96 -27.49 -11.23
CA ASP A 534 -12.70 -28.76 -11.52
C ASP A 534 -14.17 -28.62 -11.17
N TRP A 535 -14.47 -28.01 -10.02
CA TRP A 535 -15.84 -27.76 -9.61
C TRP A 535 -16.57 -26.83 -10.61
N LEU A 536 -15.94 -25.72 -11.02
CA LEU A 536 -16.51 -24.76 -11.99
C LEU A 536 -16.82 -25.46 -13.32
N HIS A 537 -15.87 -26.23 -13.83
CA HIS A 537 -16.07 -27.02 -15.07
C HIS A 537 -17.20 -28.04 -14.93
N GLY A 538 -17.24 -28.80 -13.83
CA GLY A 538 -18.26 -29.78 -13.54
C GLY A 538 -19.65 -29.16 -13.39
N ALA A 539 -19.75 -28.05 -12.63
CA ALA A 539 -21.01 -27.39 -12.36
C ALA A 539 -21.62 -26.74 -13.63
N VAL A 540 -20.78 -26.12 -14.49
CA VAL A 540 -21.25 -25.59 -15.80
C VAL A 540 -21.73 -26.70 -16.72
N ARG A 541 -21.00 -27.83 -16.82
CA ARG A 541 -21.43 -28.97 -17.63
C ARG A 541 -22.74 -29.58 -17.12
N ALA A 542 -22.85 -29.76 -15.80
CA ALA A 542 -24.06 -30.28 -15.18
C ALA A 542 -25.27 -29.35 -15.39
N LEU A 543 -25.04 -28.02 -15.40
CA LEU A 543 -26.10 -27.06 -15.70
C LEU A 543 -26.51 -27.12 -17.18
N ALA A 544 -25.55 -27.25 -18.10
CA ALA A 544 -25.83 -27.38 -19.53
C ALA A 544 -26.54 -28.69 -19.89
N ALA A 545 -26.41 -29.72 -19.06
CA ALA A 545 -27.11 -31.03 -19.20
C ALA A 545 -28.42 -31.08 -18.38
N SER A 546 -28.90 -29.96 -17.84
CA SER A 546 -30.13 -29.89 -17.05
C SER A 546 -31.36 -30.34 -17.86
N GLY A 547 -32.30 -31.04 -17.23
CA GLY A 547 -33.61 -31.38 -17.81
C GLY A 547 -34.54 -30.16 -17.99
N ASP A 548 -34.29 -29.05 -17.29
CA ASP A 548 -34.99 -27.79 -17.52
C ASP A 548 -34.36 -27.03 -18.70
N ALA A 549 -35.14 -26.79 -19.73
CA ALA A 549 -34.66 -26.14 -20.96
C ALA A 549 -34.05 -24.77 -20.73
N ALA A 550 -34.59 -23.99 -19.78
CA ALA A 550 -34.10 -22.64 -19.48
C ALA A 550 -32.78 -22.67 -18.70
N ASP A 551 -32.57 -23.70 -17.86
CA ASP A 551 -31.33 -23.91 -17.11
C ASP A 551 -30.26 -24.50 -18.05
N ALA A 552 -30.61 -25.43 -18.91
CA ALA A 552 -29.71 -25.99 -19.93
C ALA A 552 -29.18 -24.91 -20.87
N GLU A 553 -30.05 -23.99 -21.32
CA GLU A 553 -29.66 -22.86 -22.17
C GLU A 553 -28.75 -21.87 -21.41
N ALA A 554 -29.03 -21.61 -20.13
CA ALA A 554 -28.17 -20.80 -19.28
C ALA A 554 -26.77 -21.45 -19.11
N GLY A 555 -26.72 -22.76 -18.90
CA GLY A 555 -25.49 -23.55 -18.84
C GLY A 555 -24.71 -23.54 -20.17
N ALA A 556 -25.40 -23.65 -21.31
CA ALA A 556 -24.78 -23.54 -22.63
C ALA A 556 -24.16 -22.18 -22.89
N ILE A 557 -24.79 -21.10 -22.42
CA ILE A 557 -24.24 -19.73 -22.49
C ILE A 557 -22.95 -19.62 -21.66
N LEU A 558 -22.96 -20.14 -20.42
CA LEU A 558 -21.78 -20.13 -19.56
C LEU A 558 -20.63 -20.94 -20.15
N ALA A 559 -20.92 -22.14 -20.68
CA ALA A 559 -19.95 -22.99 -21.35
C ALA A 559 -19.34 -22.31 -22.59
N ALA A 560 -20.19 -21.73 -23.44
CA ALA A 560 -19.74 -21.06 -24.67
C ALA A 560 -18.90 -19.79 -24.40
N TYR A 561 -19.22 -19.05 -23.35
CA TYR A 561 -18.55 -17.80 -23.03
C TYR A 561 -17.27 -18.00 -22.20
N TYR A 562 -17.33 -18.77 -21.11
CA TYR A 562 -16.21 -18.92 -20.19
C TYR A 562 -15.30 -20.11 -20.49
N LEU A 563 -15.85 -21.22 -20.93
CA LEU A 563 -15.09 -22.48 -21.18
C LEU A 563 -14.73 -22.67 -22.65
N GLY A 564 -15.51 -22.08 -23.57
CA GLY A 564 -15.30 -22.17 -25.03
C GLY A 564 -14.12 -21.31 -25.51
N ARG A 565 -13.91 -21.22 -26.83
CA ARG A 565 -12.91 -20.30 -27.41
C ARG A 565 -13.24 -18.85 -27.02
N PRO A 566 -12.24 -17.96 -26.85
CA PRO A 566 -12.49 -16.57 -26.54
C PRO A 566 -13.43 -15.92 -27.54
N ARG A 567 -14.57 -15.44 -27.08
CA ARG A 567 -15.63 -14.77 -27.86
C ARG A 567 -16.21 -13.61 -27.07
N THR A 568 -16.68 -12.57 -27.76
CA THR A 568 -17.43 -11.49 -27.13
C THR A 568 -18.85 -11.98 -26.79
N HIS A 569 -19.50 -11.34 -25.82
CA HIS A 569 -20.91 -11.59 -25.49
C HIS A 569 -21.83 -11.54 -26.73
N HIS A 570 -21.56 -10.59 -27.64
CA HIS A 570 -22.31 -10.44 -28.89
C HIS A 570 -22.12 -11.65 -29.83
N GLN A 571 -20.90 -12.16 -29.97
CA GLN A 571 -20.63 -13.35 -30.78
C GLN A 571 -21.30 -14.60 -30.22
N VAL A 572 -21.28 -14.78 -28.89
CA VAL A 572 -21.96 -15.92 -28.24
C VAL A 572 -23.48 -15.77 -28.37
N ALA A 573 -24.04 -14.60 -28.11
CA ALA A 573 -25.48 -14.39 -28.30
C ALA A 573 -25.94 -14.67 -29.73
N ARG A 574 -25.16 -14.27 -30.73
CA ARG A 574 -25.44 -14.50 -32.16
C ARG A 574 -25.32 -15.98 -32.51
N SER A 575 -24.30 -16.69 -31.99
CA SER A 575 -24.14 -18.13 -32.26
C SER A 575 -25.23 -18.99 -31.63
N LEU A 576 -25.91 -18.48 -30.60
CA LEU A 576 -27.04 -19.16 -29.93
C LEU A 576 -28.40 -18.60 -30.38
N HIS A 577 -28.43 -17.74 -31.40
CA HIS A 577 -29.64 -17.10 -31.93
C HIS A 577 -30.47 -16.36 -30.88
N LEU A 578 -29.83 -15.73 -29.89
CA LEU A 578 -30.47 -15.01 -28.79
C LEU A 578 -30.41 -13.51 -28.98
N SER A 579 -31.50 -12.81 -28.59
CA SER A 579 -31.44 -11.37 -28.43
C SER A 579 -30.50 -10.99 -27.27
N ARG A 580 -29.90 -9.78 -27.34
CA ARG A 580 -28.99 -9.29 -26.29
C ARG A 580 -29.65 -9.31 -24.90
N ALA A 581 -30.90 -8.91 -24.80
CA ALA A 581 -31.62 -8.88 -23.53
C ALA A 581 -31.84 -10.31 -22.98
N THR A 582 -32.25 -11.26 -23.83
CA THR A 582 -32.41 -12.66 -23.44
C THR A 582 -31.10 -13.30 -23.02
N TYR A 583 -30.03 -13.04 -23.78
CA TYR A 583 -28.69 -13.53 -23.47
C TYR A 583 -28.23 -13.10 -22.06
N PHE A 584 -28.26 -11.81 -21.72
CA PHE A 584 -27.83 -11.33 -20.40
C PHE A 584 -28.75 -11.77 -19.26
N ARG A 585 -30.04 -11.93 -19.52
CA ARG A 585 -30.98 -12.47 -18.53
C ARG A 585 -30.65 -13.92 -18.21
N ARG A 586 -30.36 -14.74 -19.23
CA ARG A 586 -29.99 -16.16 -19.07
C ARG A 586 -28.60 -16.32 -18.47
N LEU A 587 -27.63 -15.49 -18.86
CA LEU A 587 -26.29 -15.46 -18.26
C LEU A 587 -26.39 -15.23 -16.75
N ARG A 588 -27.15 -14.23 -16.31
CA ARG A 588 -27.37 -13.95 -14.87
C ARG A 588 -28.07 -15.10 -14.16
N ARG A 589 -29.06 -15.73 -14.80
CA ARG A 589 -29.72 -16.93 -14.25
C ARG A 589 -28.70 -18.06 -14.06
N GLY A 590 -27.87 -18.34 -15.04
CA GLY A 590 -26.86 -19.37 -14.94
C GLY A 590 -25.86 -19.14 -13.80
N LEU A 591 -25.37 -17.92 -13.64
CA LEU A 591 -24.51 -17.55 -12.53
C LEU A 591 -25.21 -17.72 -11.17
N ALA A 592 -26.49 -17.34 -11.06
CA ALA A 592 -27.27 -17.51 -9.84
C ALA A 592 -27.49 -18.99 -9.49
N LEU A 593 -27.75 -19.83 -10.49
CA LEU A 593 -27.92 -21.29 -10.31
C LEU A 593 -26.60 -21.96 -9.87
N LEU A 594 -25.46 -21.57 -10.44
CA LEU A 594 -24.16 -22.05 -9.99
C LEU A 594 -23.85 -21.59 -8.57
N ALA A 595 -24.16 -20.34 -8.24
CA ALA A 595 -23.99 -19.82 -6.88
C ALA A 595 -24.81 -20.59 -5.83
N GLY A 596 -26.04 -20.99 -6.19
CA GLY A 596 -26.88 -21.84 -5.33
C GLY A 596 -26.41 -23.29 -5.17
N ARG A 597 -25.47 -23.74 -6.02
CA ARG A 597 -24.85 -25.07 -5.95
C ARG A 597 -23.51 -25.09 -5.21
N LEU A 598 -23.01 -23.92 -4.78
CA LEU A 598 -21.78 -23.85 -3.99
C LEU A 598 -21.95 -24.61 -2.67
N PRO A 599 -20.92 -25.35 -2.22
CA PRO A 599 -20.95 -25.98 -0.91
C PRO A 599 -21.19 -24.94 0.19
N ASP A 600 -22.06 -25.25 1.16
CA ASP A 600 -22.34 -24.35 2.27
C ASP A 600 -21.08 -24.12 3.11
N ALA A 601 -20.83 -22.87 3.51
CA ALA A 601 -19.74 -22.56 4.43
C ALA A 601 -20.02 -23.27 5.76
N VAL A 602 -19.10 -24.12 6.23
CA VAL A 602 -19.21 -24.76 7.55
C VAL A 602 -19.19 -23.67 8.61
N PRO A 603 -20.23 -23.50 9.44
CA PRO A 603 -20.14 -22.62 10.58
C PRO A 603 -19.03 -23.16 11.49
N VAL A 604 -18.01 -22.35 11.79
CA VAL A 604 -16.99 -22.68 12.78
C VAL A 604 -17.72 -22.88 14.12
N ARG A 605 -18.01 -24.14 14.47
CA ARG A 605 -18.48 -24.49 15.81
C ARG A 605 -17.38 -24.09 16.79
N GLY A 606 -17.70 -23.13 17.65
CA GLY A 606 -16.84 -22.75 18.76
C GLY A 606 -16.40 -24.01 19.52
N LEU A 607 -15.10 -24.14 19.72
CA LEU A 607 -14.52 -25.04 20.71
C LEU A 607 -15.01 -24.57 22.08
N THR A 608 -16.08 -25.20 22.55
CA THR A 608 -16.43 -25.15 23.96
C THR A 608 -15.31 -25.85 24.72
N THR A 609 -14.49 -25.06 25.42
CA THR A 609 -13.59 -25.55 26.44
C THR A 609 -14.43 -26.18 27.54
N HIS A 610 -14.48 -27.51 27.59
CA HIS A 610 -14.85 -28.24 28.82
C HIS A 610 -13.64 -28.17 29.73
N GLY A 611 -13.83 -27.47 30.86
CA GLY A 611 -12.92 -27.50 31.96
C GLY A 611 -12.92 -28.89 32.66
N ARG A 612 -11.75 -29.30 33.03
CA ARG A 612 -11.42 -29.93 34.33
C ARG A 612 -9.99 -29.55 34.70
#